data_972161ee8d9cf1e18bb57a4adc6a61e6
#
_entry.id   972161ee8d9cf1e18bb57a4adc6a61e6
#
_cell.length_a   1.000
_cell.length_b   1.000
_cell.length_c   1.000
_cell.angle_alpha   90.00
_cell.angle_beta   90.00
_cell.angle_gamma   90.00
#
_symmetry.space_group_name_H-M   'P 1'
#
loop_
_entity.id
_entity.type
_entity.pdbx_description
1 polymer ?
#
loop_
_entity_poly.entity_id
_entity_poly.type
_entity_poly.pdbx_seq_one_letter_code
_entity_poly.pdbx_strand_id
1 'polypeptide(L)'
;YLVSVTGVTGERAQMESRVEGLVRQLKQTSPVPVAVGFGISGSEQVRQVRGWGADGAIVGSALVKRMAAASPGDIALEAGRFCSELRVAADQH
;
A
#
# COMPACT_ATOMS: atom_id res chain seq x y z
N TYR A 1 -3.10 -3.21 -12.11
CA TYR A 1 -3.55 -2.61 -10.86
C TYR A 1 -4.51 -3.56 -10.16
N LEU A 2 -4.06 -4.14 -9.06
CA LEU A 2 -4.90 -5.04 -8.27
C LEU A 2 -5.54 -4.25 -7.13
N VAL A 3 -6.85 -4.09 -7.21
CA VAL A 3 -7.63 -3.36 -6.20
C VAL A 3 -8.38 -4.36 -5.34
N SER A 4 -8.28 -4.17 -4.04
CA SER A 4 -9.05 -4.96 -3.09
C SER A 4 -9.80 -4.02 -2.17
N VAL A 5 -11.06 -4.31 -1.94
CA VAL A 5 -11.91 -3.52 -1.06
C VAL A 5 -12.11 -4.28 0.24
N THR A 6 -11.64 -3.72 1.34
CA THR A 6 -11.85 -4.30 2.66
C THR A 6 -13.08 -3.67 3.26
N GLY A 7 -14.19 -4.37 3.21
CA GLY A 7 -15.44 -3.82 3.70
C GLY A 7 -15.65 -3.99 5.20
N VAL A 8 -15.11 -5.04 5.80
CA VAL A 8 -15.42 -5.40 7.18
C VAL A 8 -14.15 -5.67 7.97
N THR A 9 -14.10 -5.14 9.18
CA THR A 9 -12.97 -5.22 10.09
C THR A 9 -12.77 -6.69 10.48
N GLY A 10 -12.93 -7.58 10.57
CA GLY A 10 -12.64 -8.97 10.95
C GLY A 10 -12.17 -9.82 9.82
N GLU A 11 -12.31 -9.33 8.58
CA GLU A 11 -11.95 -10.11 7.41
C GLU A 11 -10.62 -9.70 6.79
N ARG A 12 -9.91 -8.78 7.45
CA ARG A 12 -8.68 -8.24 6.89
C ARG A 12 -7.61 -9.30 6.66
N ALA A 13 -7.45 -10.21 7.61
CA ALA A 13 -6.44 -11.26 7.49
C ALA A 13 -6.73 -12.18 6.31
N GLN A 14 -7.99 -12.54 6.12
CA GLN A 14 -8.39 -13.38 4.98
C GLN A 14 -8.21 -12.62 3.66
N MET A 15 -8.52 -11.33 3.66
CA MET A 15 -8.35 -10.50 2.49
C MET A 15 -6.87 -10.39 2.13
N GLU A 16 -6.00 -10.20 3.11
CA GLU A 16 -4.57 -10.13 2.87
C GLU A 16 -4.02 -11.43 2.29
N SER A 17 -4.42 -12.56 2.80
CA SER A 17 -4.02 -13.86 2.24
C SER A 17 -4.47 -14.02 0.80
N ARG A 18 -5.67 -13.60 0.49
CA ARG A 18 -6.22 -13.70 -0.86
C ARG A 18 -5.45 -12.80 -1.82
N VAL A 19 -5.16 -11.57 -1.40
CA VAL A 19 -4.42 -10.62 -2.21
C VAL A 19 -3.00 -11.12 -2.45
N GLU A 20 -2.37 -11.66 -1.42
CA GLU A 20 -1.04 -12.25 -1.56
C GLU A 20 -1.02 -13.34 -2.62
N GLY A 21 -1.98 -14.25 -2.56
CA GLY A 21 -2.09 -15.33 -3.53
C GLY A 21 -2.26 -14.81 -4.96
N LEU A 22 -3.10 -13.79 -5.13
CA LEU A 22 -3.32 -13.18 -6.44
C LEU A 22 -2.06 -12.49 -6.97
N VAL A 23 -1.33 -11.79 -6.10
CA VAL A 23 -0.09 -11.12 -6.50
C VAL A 23 0.92 -12.16 -6.99
N ARG A 24 1.11 -13.23 -6.23
CA ARG A 24 2.07 -14.27 -6.60
C ARG A 24 1.68 -14.94 -7.91
N GLN A 25 0.39 -15.21 -8.10
CA GLN A 25 -0.09 -15.82 -9.33
C GLN A 25 0.12 -14.90 -10.53
N LEU A 26 -0.20 -13.61 -10.39
CA LEU A 26 -0.02 -12.65 -11.46
C LEU A 26 1.44 -12.49 -11.85
N LYS A 27 2.33 -12.48 -10.86
CA LYS A 27 3.77 -12.36 -11.14
C LYS A 27 4.34 -13.60 -11.83
N GLN A 28 3.76 -14.76 -11.61
CA GLN A 28 4.18 -16.00 -12.27
C GLN A 28 3.66 -16.09 -13.70
N THR A 29 2.49 -15.51 -13.97
CA THR A 29 1.83 -15.72 -15.27
C THR A 29 1.91 -14.53 -16.21
N SER A 30 2.37 -13.38 -15.72
CA SER A 30 2.39 -12.15 -16.52
C SER A 30 3.69 -11.39 -16.32
N PRO A 31 4.32 -10.89 -17.40
CA PRO A 31 5.50 -10.03 -17.28
C PRO A 31 5.17 -8.59 -16.92
N VAL A 32 3.89 -8.24 -16.86
CA VAL A 32 3.46 -6.87 -16.59
C VAL A 32 3.67 -6.54 -15.10
N PRO A 33 4.17 -5.35 -14.77
CA PRO A 33 4.29 -4.94 -13.37
C PRO A 33 2.94 -4.94 -12.66
N VAL A 34 2.95 -5.30 -11.38
CA VAL A 34 1.74 -5.38 -10.56
C VAL A 34 1.82 -4.36 -9.44
N ALA A 35 0.80 -3.50 -9.33
CA ALA A 35 0.66 -2.55 -8.24
C ALA A 35 -0.58 -2.92 -7.44
N VAL A 36 -0.45 -2.89 -6.12
CA VAL A 36 -1.52 -3.31 -5.20
C VAL A 36 -2.04 -2.12 -4.42
N GLY A 37 -3.37 -1.99 -4.34
CA GLY A 37 -4.04 -0.98 -3.55
C GLY A 37 -5.15 -1.58 -2.73
N PHE A 38 -4.95 -1.65 -1.40
CA PHE A 38 -6.00 -2.11 -0.49
C PHE A 38 -5.70 -1.58 0.90
N GLY A 39 -6.43 -0.59 1.35
CA GLY A 39 -6.33 -0.12 2.72
C GLY A 39 -4.91 0.02 3.29
N ILE A 40 -3.94 0.36 2.45
CA ILE A 40 -2.57 0.53 2.90
C ILE A 40 -2.48 1.84 3.67
N SER A 41 -2.13 1.75 4.95
CA SER A 41 -2.10 2.91 5.83
C SER A 41 -0.71 3.29 6.33
N GLY A 42 0.30 2.48 6.08
CA GLY A 42 1.64 2.78 6.58
C GLY A 42 2.73 1.91 5.98
N SER A 43 3.93 2.15 6.49
CA SER A 43 5.16 1.52 6.00
C SER A 43 5.14 0.00 6.09
N GLU A 44 4.58 -0.53 7.17
CA GLU A 44 4.56 -1.98 7.38
C GLU A 44 3.80 -2.69 6.27
N GLN A 45 2.67 -2.15 5.88
CA GLN A 45 1.86 -2.74 4.81
C GLN A 45 2.54 -2.62 3.45
N VAL A 46 3.27 -1.52 3.22
CA VAL A 46 4.05 -1.36 2.00
C VAL A 46 5.12 -2.45 1.93
N ARG A 47 5.84 -2.68 3.03
CA ARG A 47 6.84 -3.75 3.08
C ARG A 47 6.21 -5.11 2.83
N GLN A 48 5.04 -5.36 3.40
CA GLN A 48 4.32 -6.61 3.23
C GLN A 48 3.97 -6.85 1.77
N VAL A 49 3.40 -5.87 1.11
CA VAL A 49 3.01 -5.96 -0.30
C VAL A 49 4.25 -6.20 -1.19
N ARG A 50 5.33 -5.49 -0.92
CA ARG A 50 6.57 -5.71 -1.67
C ARG A 50 7.13 -7.11 -1.42
N GLY A 51 7.01 -7.60 -0.20
CA GLY A 51 7.43 -8.96 0.14
C GLY A 51 6.66 -10.03 -0.61
N TRP A 52 5.43 -9.75 -1.02
CA TRP A 52 4.64 -10.68 -1.84
C TRP A 52 5.11 -10.73 -3.29
N GLY A 53 5.95 -9.81 -3.70
CA GLY A 53 6.44 -9.73 -5.07
C GLY A 53 5.80 -8.64 -5.91
N ALA A 54 4.93 -7.81 -5.32
CA ALA A 54 4.33 -6.70 -6.06
C ALA A 54 5.41 -5.66 -6.42
N ASP A 55 5.22 -5.01 -7.56
CA ASP A 55 6.17 -4.00 -8.04
C ASP A 55 5.92 -2.65 -7.40
N GLY A 56 4.72 -2.41 -6.88
CA GLY A 56 4.38 -1.16 -6.23
C GLY A 56 3.17 -1.27 -5.33
N ALA A 57 2.98 -0.25 -4.51
CA ALA A 57 1.82 -0.12 -3.63
C ALA A 57 1.16 1.22 -3.89
N ILE A 58 -0.17 1.24 -3.88
CA ILE A 58 -0.95 2.44 -4.11
C ILE A 58 -1.56 2.88 -2.80
N VAL A 59 -1.27 4.11 -2.39
CA VAL A 59 -1.72 4.65 -1.13
C VAL A 59 -2.46 5.96 -1.40
N GLY A 60 -3.68 6.06 -0.94
CA GLY A 60 -4.49 7.25 -1.16
C GLY A 60 -5.10 7.78 0.13
N SER A 61 -6.03 7.05 0.72
CA SER A 61 -6.78 7.51 1.89
C SER A 61 -5.89 7.87 3.08
N ALA A 62 -4.83 7.10 3.31
CA ALA A 62 -3.91 7.38 4.42
C ALA A 62 -3.17 8.69 4.20
N LEU A 63 -2.79 8.99 2.97
CA LEU A 63 -2.15 10.26 2.64
C LEU A 63 -3.10 11.43 2.87
N VAL A 64 -4.34 11.30 2.42
CA VAL A 64 -5.36 12.33 2.63
C VAL A 64 -5.58 12.58 4.12
N LYS A 65 -5.65 11.53 4.92
CA LYS A 65 -5.80 11.66 6.37
C LYS A 65 -4.62 12.39 6.99
N ARG A 66 -3.40 12.06 6.57
CA ARG A 66 -2.20 12.70 7.08
C ARG A 66 -2.20 14.20 6.77
N MET A 67 -2.60 14.55 5.55
CA MET A 67 -2.69 15.95 5.13
C MET A 67 -3.77 16.70 5.90
N ALA A 68 -4.92 16.07 6.13
CA ALA A 68 -6.02 16.69 6.85
C ALA A 68 -5.68 16.97 8.32
N ALA A 69 -4.81 16.15 8.91
CA ALA A 69 -4.38 16.34 10.31
C ALA A 69 -3.28 17.38 10.45
N ALA A 70 -2.64 17.79 9.37
CA ALA A 70 -1.55 18.76 9.42
C ALA A 70 -2.08 20.18 9.48
N SER A 71 -1.30 21.11 10.03
CA SER A 71 -1.60 22.52 9.98
C SER A 71 -1.52 23.02 8.53
N PRO A 72 -2.32 24.03 8.14
CA PRO A 72 -2.35 24.47 6.75
C PRO A 72 -0.98 24.78 6.14
N GLY A 73 -0.05 25.33 6.93
CA GLY A 73 1.29 25.63 6.44
C GLY A 73 2.19 24.41 6.31
N ASP A 74 1.80 23.27 6.86
CA ASP A 74 2.62 22.04 6.90
C ASP A 74 2.11 20.92 6.02
N ILE A 75 1.02 21.14 5.28
CA ILE A 75 0.39 20.09 4.50
C ILE A 75 1.37 19.46 3.51
N ALA A 76 2.08 20.30 2.74
CA ALA A 76 3.04 19.79 1.75
C ALA A 76 4.19 19.06 2.41
N LEU A 77 4.68 19.57 3.54
CA LEU A 77 5.78 18.97 4.28
C LEU A 77 5.39 17.59 4.81
N GLU A 78 4.21 17.47 5.40
CA GLU A 78 3.71 16.19 5.92
C GLU A 78 3.47 15.18 4.81
N ALA A 79 2.92 15.62 3.69
CA ALA A 79 2.73 14.75 2.53
C ALA A 79 4.07 14.21 2.04
N GLY A 80 5.08 15.07 1.95
CA GLY A 80 6.42 14.67 1.54
C GLY A 80 7.07 13.69 2.51
N ARG A 81 6.92 13.94 3.81
CA ARG A 81 7.45 13.03 4.84
C ARG A 81 6.80 11.65 4.74
N PHE A 82 5.49 11.62 4.59
CA PHE A 82 4.77 10.36 4.50
C PHE A 82 5.21 9.58 3.26
N CYS A 83 5.31 10.24 2.12
CA CYS A 83 5.77 9.59 0.90
C CYS A 83 7.20 9.07 1.03
N SER A 84 8.08 9.81 1.71
CA SER A 84 9.45 9.36 1.96
C SER A 84 9.49 8.12 2.84
N GLU A 85 8.68 8.08 3.89
CA GLU A 85 8.58 6.91 4.75
C GLU A 85 8.15 5.68 3.97
N LEU A 86 7.15 5.84 3.11
CA LEU A 86 6.63 4.74 2.30
C LEU A 86 7.65 4.28 1.26
N ARG A 87 8.39 5.21 0.68
CA ARG A 87 9.42 4.87 -0.30
C ARG A 87 10.53 4.05 0.32
N VAL A 88 10.98 4.45 1.51
CA VAL A 88 12.01 3.70 2.24
C VAL A 88 11.50 2.29 2.53
N ALA A 89 10.25 2.17 2.97
CA ALA A 89 9.66 0.86 3.24
C ALA A 89 9.58 0.00 1.98
N ALA A 90 9.25 0.59 0.84
CA ALA A 90 9.16 -0.13 -0.42
C ALA A 90 10.53 -0.67 -0.85
N ASP A 91 11.59 0.03 -0.51
CA ASP A 91 12.95 -0.40 -0.86
C ASP A 91 13.53 -1.42 0.12
N GLN A 92 12.89 -1.65 1.25
CA GLN A 92 13.37 -2.54 2.32
C GLN A 92 12.73 -3.93 2.31
N HIS A 93 11.97 -4.26 1.31
CA HIS A 93 11.26 -5.55 1.27
C HIS A 93 12.15 -6.77 1.30
#